data_e136d16a7c4b72481abf26103f0562a3
#
_entry.id   e136d16a7c4b72481abf26103f0562a3
#
_cell.length_a   1.000
_cell.length_b   1.000
_cell.length_c   1.000
_cell.angle_alpha   90.00
_cell.angle_beta   90.00
_cell.angle_gamma   90.00
#
_symmetry.space_group_name_H-M   'P 1'
#
loop_
_entity.id
_entity.type
_entity.pdbx_description
1 polymer ?
#
loop_
_entity_poly.entity_id
_entity_poly.type
_entity_poly.pdbx_seq_one_letter_code
_entity_poly.pdbx_strand_id
1 'polypeptide(L)' 'MRLTVEEAAARIAAAPGHDLCVLRIEEGDFGCEEHRDLTPLWLLCQRADGTRFSLDIPETRVDALGLIEGCTCREEDLHG' A
#
# COMPACT_ATOMS: atom_id res chain seq x y z
N MET A 1 -12.08 5.89 -5.20
CA MET A 1 -12.77 4.60 -5.19
C MET A 1 -12.55 3.89 -3.87
N ARG A 2 -13.62 3.35 -3.29
CA ARG A 2 -13.50 2.63 -2.02
C ARG A 2 -13.78 1.15 -2.26
N LEU A 3 -12.84 0.33 -1.85
CA LEU A 3 -13.03 -1.11 -1.91
C LEU A 3 -13.61 -1.59 -0.57
N THR A 4 -14.60 -2.47 -0.65
CA THR A 4 -15.09 -3.14 0.56
C THR A 4 -14.06 -4.19 0.98
N VAL A 5 -14.20 -4.69 2.21
CA VAL A 5 -13.33 -5.76 2.70
C VAL A 5 -13.40 -6.98 1.76
N GLU A 6 -14.60 -7.32 1.31
CA GLU A 6 -14.80 -8.46 0.43
C GLU A 6 -14.17 -8.26 -0.95
N GLU A 7 -14.30 -7.05 -1.51
CA GLU A 7 -13.71 -6.74 -2.81
C GLU A 7 -12.19 -6.80 -2.76
N ALA A 8 -11.60 -6.24 -1.71
CA ALA A 8 -10.15 -6.28 -1.54
C ALA A 8 -9.65 -7.70 -1.37
N ALA A 9 -10.34 -8.52 -0.57
CA ALA A 9 -9.97 -9.92 -0.39
C ALA A 9 -10.07 -10.69 -1.71
N ALA A 10 -11.10 -10.40 -2.52
CA ALA A 10 -11.26 -11.03 -3.82
C ALA A 10 -10.11 -10.69 -4.77
N ARG A 11 -9.64 -9.45 -4.74
CA ARG A 11 -8.49 -9.03 -5.55
C ARG A 11 -7.22 -9.77 -5.14
N ILE A 12 -7.02 -9.96 -3.86
CA ILE A 12 -5.87 -10.72 -3.36
C ILE A 12 -5.97 -12.18 -3.83
N ALA A 13 -7.16 -12.77 -3.72
CA ALA A 13 -7.37 -14.15 -4.14
C ALA A 13 -7.15 -14.34 -5.64
N ALA A 14 -7.43 -13.31 -6.43
CA ALA A 14 -7.23 -13.35 -7.88
C ALA A 14 -5.77 -13.17 -8.31
N ALA A 15 -4.88 -12.82 -7.38
CA ALA A 15 -3.47 -12.55 -7.67
C ALA A 15 -2.59 -13.55 -6.90
N PRO A 16 -2.28 -14.71 -7.49
CA PRO A 16 -1.46 -15.73 -6.81
C PRO A 16 -0.13 -15.16 -6.32
N GLY A 17 0.21 -15.46 -5.08
CA GLY A 17 1.45 -14.98 -4.48
C GLY A 17 1.33 -13.62 -3.82
N HIS A 18 0.23 -12.89 -4.03
CA HIS A 18 -0.02 -11.64 -3.34
C HIS A 18 -0.82 -11.87 -2.07
N ASP A 19 -0.52 -11.14 -1.02
CA ASP A 19 -1.19 -11.26 0.27
C ASP A 19 -1.71 -9.92 0.80
N LEU A 20 -1.61 -8.87 -0.01
CA LEU A 20 -1.96 -7.52 0.42
C LEU A 20 -2.66 -6.77 -0.71
N CYS A 21 -3.66 -5.97 -0.35
CA CYS A 21 -4.32 -5.06 -1.28
C CYS A 21 -4.11 -3.63 -0.80
N VAL A 22 -3.65 -2.76 -1.68
CA VAL A 22 -3.47 -1.35 -1.38
C VAL A 22 -4.79 -0.63 -1.59
N LEU A 23 -5.35 -0.06 -0.53
CA LEU A 23 -6.66 0.60 -0.58
C LEU A 23 -6.54 2.08 -0.87
N ARG A 24 -5.54 2.74 -0.30
CA ARG A 24 -5.32 4.18 -0.49
C ARG A 24 -3.84 4.48 -0.46
N ILE A 25 -3.46 5.51 -1.23
CA ILE A 25 -2.11 6.06 -1.22
C ILE A 25 -2.26 7.56 -1.05
N GLU A 26 -1.69 8.11 0.03
CA GLU A 26 -1.74 9.54 0.31
C GLU A 26 -0.35 10.04 0.67
N GLU A 27 -0.10 11.31 0.37
CA GLU A 27 1.15 11.93 0.78
C GLU A 27 1.10 12.16 2.28
N GLY A 28 2.14 11.72 2.96
CA GLY A 28 2.27 11.99 4.38
C GLY A 28 2.64 13.45 4.59
N ASP A 29 1.95 14.12 5.52
CA ASP A 29 2.27 15.49 5.87
C ASP A 29 3.25 15.48 7.04
N PHE A 30 4.53 15.46 6.71
CA PHE A 30 5.55 15.41 7.75
C PHE A 30 6.13 16.77 8.10
N GLY A 31 5.79 17.80 7.35
CA GLY A 31 6.20 19.16 7.65
C GLY A 31 7.71 19.37 7.79
N CYS A 32 8.51 18.39 7.40
CA CYS A 32 9.95 18.44 7.54
C CYS A 32 10.61 18.64 6.19
N GLU A 33 11.08 19.85 5.94
CA GLU A 33 11.79 20.16 4.71
C GLU A 33 13.13 19.44 4.63
N GLU A 34 13.62 18.93 5.74
CA GLU A 34 14.92 18.27 5.81
C GLU A 34 14.94 16.89 5.15
N HIS A 35 13.79 16.34 4.85
CA HIS A 35 13.69 14.99 4.29
C HIS A 35 13.16 15.00 2.87
N ARG A 36 13.63 15.91 2.05
CA ARG A 36 13.17 16.05 0.66
C ARG A 36 13.42 14.80 -0.19
N ASP A 37 14.48 14.07 0.13
CA ASP A 37 14.86 12.88 -0.63
C ASP A 37 14.06 11.64 -0.22
N LEU A 38 13.35 11.73 0.89
CA LEU A 38 12.59 10.62 1.45
C LEU A 38 11.16 11.09 1.73
N THR A 39 10.40 11.33 0.67
CA THR A 39 8.99 11.67 0.85
C THR A 39 8.24 10.36 1.11
N PRO A 40 7.82 10.10 2.36
CA PRO A 40 7.04 8.90 2.63
C PRO A 40 5.61 9.09 2.17
N LEU A 41 5.04 8.02 1.66
CA LEU A 41 3.64 7.97 1.30
C LEU A 41 2.92 7.11 2.33
N TRP A 42 1.72 7.53 2.70
CA TRP A 42 0.88 6.78 3.62
C TRP A 42 0.03 5.81 2.80
N LEU A 43 0.14 4.54 3.11
CA LEU A 43 -0.60 3.49 2.43
C LEU A 43 -1.58 2.83 3.40
N LEU A 44 -2.83 2.74 3.01
CA LEU A 44 -3.81 1.93 3.73
C LEU A 44 -3.92 0.61 2.99
N CYS A 45 -3.69 -0.48 3.68
CA CYS A 45 -3.63 -1.81 3.11
C CYS A 45 -4.57 -2.77 3.82
N GLN A 46 -4.91 -3.86 3.14
CA GLN A 46 -5.73 -4.92 3.72
C GLN A 46 -5.09 -6.27 3.45
N ARG A 47 -5.06 -7.12 4.48
CA ARG A 47 -4.61 -8.50 4.34
C ARG A 47 -5.76 -9.39 3.85
N ALA A 48 -5.40 -10.59 3.38
CA ALA A 48 -6.38 -11.55 2.88
C ALA A 48 -7.45 -11.92 3.90
N ASP A 49 -7.13 -11.84 5.19
CA ASP A 49 -8.07 -12.14 6.27
C ASP A 49 -9.01 -10.98 6.60
N GLY A 50 -8.87 -9.85 5.91
CA GLY A 50 -9.69 -8.67 6.13
C GLY A 50 -9.08 -7.63 7.06
N THR A 51 -7.95 -7.93 7.68
CA THR A 51 -7.27 -6.99 8.58
C THR A 51 -6.75 -5.80 7.81
N ARG A 52 -7.10 -4.59 8.25
CA ARG A 52 -6.63 -3.36 7.63
C ARG A 52 -5.60 -2.69 8.53
N PHE A 53 -4.58 -2.12 7.90
CA PHE A 53 -3.54 -1.41 8.61
C PHE A 53 -2.93 -0.38 7.67
N SER A 54 -2.21 0.58 8.24
CA SER A 54 -1.52 1.60 7.44
C SER A 54 -0.03 1.54 7.73
N LEU A 55 0.76 2.00 6.75
CA LEU A 55 2.20 2.08 6.91
C LEU A 55 2.74 3.20 6.03
N ASP A 56 3.94 3.68 6.38
CA ASP A 56 4.63 4.71 5.63
C ASP A 56 5.69 4.05 4.77
N ILE A 57 5.66 4.32 3.47
CA ILE A 57 6.58 3.73 2.51
C ILE A 57 7.23 4.86 1.72
N PRO A 58 8.54 4.83 1.48
CA PRO A 58 9.19 5.85 0.65
C PRO A 58 8.57 5.90 -0.74
N GLU A 59 8.38 7.09 -1.28
CA GLU A 59 7.83 7.28 -2.61
C GLU A 59 8.61 6.49 -3.66
N THR A 60 9.94 6.45 -3.50
CA THR A 60 10.80 5.70 -4.43
C THR A 60 10.45 4.23 -4.47
N ARG A 61 10.08 3.66 -3.33
CA ARG A 61 9.65 2.26 -3.26
C ARG A 61 8.29 2.07 -3.92
N VAL A 62 7.37 2.98 -3.68
CA VAL A 62 6.04 2.93 -4.30
C VAL A 62 6.17 2.97 -5.81
N ASP A 63 7.03 3.85 -6.34
CA ASP A 63 7.28 3.95 -7.77
C ASP A 63 7.95 2.68 -8.31
N ALA A 64 8.94 2.15 -7.60
CA ALA A 64 9.65 0.95 -8.02
C ALA A 64 8.73 -0.27 -8.10
N LEU A 65 7.76 -0.36 -7.20
CA LEU A 65 6.79 -1.45 -7.18
C LEU A 65 5.60 -1.19 -8.10
N GLY A 66 5.45 0.03 -8.60
CA GLY A 66 4.31 0.40 -9.44
C GLY A 66 2.99 0.36 -8.70
N LEU A 67 2.99 0.70 -7.42
CA LEU A 67 1.78 0.64 -6.60
C LEU A 67 0.78 1.72 -6.97
N ILE A 68 -0.48 1.32 -7.08
CA ILE A 68 -1.61 2.23 -7.31
C ILE A 68 -2.74 1.82 -6.37
N GLU A 69 -3.69 2.73 -6.16
CA GLU A 69 -4.86 2.40 -5.36
C GLU A 69 -5.65 1.27 -6.00
N GLY A 70 -5.96 0.26 -5.22
CA GLY A 70 -6.68 -0.92 -5.68
C GLY A 70 -5.80 -2.06 -6.17
N CYS A 71 -4.48 -1.89 -6.21
CA CYS A 71 -3.58 -2.95 -6.65
C CYS A 71 -3.31 -3.94 -5.52
N THR A 72 -2.76 -5.10 -5.88
CA THR A 72 -2.31 -6.09 -4.91
C THR A 72 -0.79 -6.20 -4.97
N CYS A 73 -0.19 -6.66 -3.87
CA CYS A 73 1.24 -6.87 -3.77
C CYS A 73 1.54 -7.84 -2.65
N ARG A 74 2.82 -8.11 -2.44
CA ARG A 74 3.26 -8.89 -1.28
C ARG A 74 3.67 -7.96 -0.16
N GLU A 75 3.26 -8.29 1.05
CA GLU A 75 3.60 -7.48 2.22
C GLU A 75 5.13 -7.36 2.36
N GLU A 76 5.85 -8.44 2.10
CA GLU A 76 7.32 -8.43 2.20
C GLU A 76 7.99 -7.42 1.27
N ASP A 77 7.38 -7.14 0.12
CA ASP A 77 7.92 -6.16 -0.83
C ASP A 77 7.88 -4.75 -0.27
N LEU A 78 6.94 -4.48 0.62
CA LEU A 78 6.81 -3.16 1.24
C LEU A 78 7.85 -2.94 2.33
N HIS A 79 8.35 -4.01 2.92
CA HIS A 79 9.34 -3.93 4.00
C HIS A 79 10.77 -4.16 3.51
N GLY A 80 10.89 -4.65 2.31
CA GLY A 80 12.17 -4.97 1.72
C GLY A 80 12.88 -3.78 1.21
#